data_f4c100e2fb1c151de7ef87c7e25bc486
#
_entry.id   f4c100e2fb1c151de7ef87c7e25bc486
#
_cell.length_a   1.000
_cell.length_b   1.000
_cell.length_c   1.000
_cell.angle_alpha   90.00
_cell.angle_beta   90.00
_cell.angle_gamma   90.00
#
_symmetry.space_group_name_H-M   'P 1'
#
loop_
_entity.id
_entity.type
_entity.pdbx_description
1 polymer ?
#
loop_
_entity_poly.entity_id
_entity_poly.type
_entity_poly.pdbx_seq_one_letter_code
_entity_poly.pdbx_strand_id
1 'polypeptide(L)'
;MNHDVYPDYYVSDILRSTKTIALVGASPNTERPSYRVMAFLLRKGYAVFPVNPGQAGKEIHGQKVYARLADIPEPIDMVDVFRAADALPALVDEILALKVRPKFIWTQLAVRDDQAAAKAEENGIQVVMDRCPAIEYPRLVG
;
A
#
# COMPACT_ATOMS: atom_id res chain seq x y z
N MET A 1 -14.31 8.71 -7.99
CA MET A 1 -14.85 8.32 -6.68
C MET A 1 -14.73 9.45 -5.69
N ASN A 2 -15.63 9.56 -4.75
CA ASN A 2 -15.51 10.52 -3.66
C ASN A 2 -14.61 9.94 -2.56
N HIS A 3 -13.42 10.52 -2.39
CA HIS A 3 -12.43 10.06 -1.41
C HIS A 3 -12.60 10.71 -0.03
N ASP A 4 -13.63 11.52 0.18
CA ASP A 4 -13.94 12.04 1.51
C ASP A 4 -14.55 10.96 2.42
N VAL A 5 -15.36 10.09 1.84
CA VAL A 5 -16.10 9.05 2.55
C VAL A 5 -16.07 7.77 1.73
N TYR A 6 -15.76 6.65 2.39
CA TYR A 6 -15.81 5.33 1.78
C TYR A 6 -16.94 4.50 2.39
N PRO A 7 -17.77 3.84 1.56
CA PRO A 7 -18.68 2.82 2.10
C PRO A 7 -17.89 1.70 2.77
N ASP A 8 -18.39 1.18 3.89
CA ASP A 8 -17.71 0.12 4.61
C ASP A 8 -17.45 -1.11 3.74
N TYR A 9 -18.42 -1.50 2.89
CA TYR A 9 -18.25 -2.64 2.00
C TYR A 9 -17.09 -2.46 1.02
N TYR A 10 -16.87 -1.23 0.54
CA TYR A 10 -15.79 -0.92 -0.39
C TYR A 10 -14.42 -1.22 0.24
N VAL A 11 -14.23 -0.71 1.46
CA VAL A 11 -12.97 -0.90 2.19
C VAL A 11 -12.80 -2.35 2.62
N SER A 12 -13.85 -2.98 3.16
CA SER A 12 -13.76 -4.37 3.61
C SER A 12 -13.50 -5.33 2.46
N ASP A 13 -14.11 -5.11 1.29
CA ASP A 13 -13.88 -5.96 0.11
C ASP A 13 -12.43 -5.88 -0.34
N ILE A 14 -11.83 -4.70 -0.33
CA ILE A 14 -10.42 -4.52 -0.66
C ILE A 14 -9.54 -5.29 0.33
N LEU A 15 -9.78 -5.13 1.62
CA LEU A 15 -9.00 -5.80 2.65
C LEU A 15 -9.12 -7.33 2.59
N ARG A 16 -10.32 -7.84 2.28
CA ARG A 16 -10.57 -9.29 2.17
C ARG A 16 -10.02 -9.89 0.89
N SER A 17 -9.99 -9.12 -0.20
CA SER A 17 -9.52 -9.60 -1.51
C SER A 17 -8.00 -9.56 -1.63
N THR A 18 -7.32 -8.79 -0.80
CA THR A 18 -5.87 -8.62 -0.83
C THR A 18 -5.19 -9.81 -0.17
N LYS A 19 -4.12 -10.33 -0.82
CA LYS A 19 -3.24 -11.36 -0.26
C LYS A 19 -1.80 -10.88 -0.17
N THR A 20 -1.35 -10.13 -1.18
CA THR A 20 0.01 -9.63 -1.30
C THR A 20 0.02 -8.12 -1.28
N ILE A 21 0.90 -7.53 -0.48
CA ILE A 21 1.01 -6.08 -0.29
C ILE A 21 2.46 -5.66 -0.52
N ALA A 22 2.66 -4.66 -1.38
CA ALA A 22 3.92 -3.95 -1.48
C ALA A 22 3.80 -2.69 -0.59
N LEU A 23 4.60 -2.63 0.46
CA LEU A 23 4.58 -1.51 1.40
C LEU A 23 5.69 -0.53 1.02
N VAL A 24 5.31 0.57 0.36
CA VAL A 24 6.24 1.57 -0.18
C VAL A 24 6.51 2.63 0.88
N GLY A 25 7.79 2.92 1.10
CA GLY A 25 8.22 3.79 2.20
C GLY A 25 8.44 3.02 3.49
N ALA A 26 8.74 1.74 3.39
CA ALA A 26 9.06 0.89 4.53
C ALA A 26 10.29 1.40 5.28
N SER A 27 10.29 1.30 6.60
CA SER A 27 11.37 1.75 7.44
C SER A 27 11.70 0.73 8.53
N PRO A 28 13.00 0.51 8.82
CA PRO A 28 13.41 -0.29 9.97
C PRO A 28 13.28 0.45 11.31
N ASN A 29 13.00 1.75 11.26
CA ASN A 29 12.83 2.58 12.47
C ASN A 29 11.51 2.21 13.16
N THR A 30 11.62 1.67 14.39
CA THR A 30 10.48 1.21 15.18
C THR A 30 9.48 2.32 15.53
N GLU A 31 9.90 3.59 15.46
CA GLU A 31 9.05 4.75 15.73
C GLU A 31 8.18 5.14 14.52
N ARG A 32 8.48 4.64 13.34
CA ARG A 32 7.72 4.96 12.13
C ARG A 32 6.45 4.15 12.04
N PRO A 33 5.33 4.78 11.61
CA PRO A 33 4.05 4.06 11.44
C PRO A 33 4.17 2.85 10.51
N SER A 34 4.97 2.93 9.45
CA SER A 34 5.15 1.83 8.50
C SER A 34 5.68 0.56 9.19
N TYR A 35 6.56 0.71 10.18
CA TYR A 35 7.11 -0.43 10.91
C TYR A 35 6.01 -1.18 11.68
N ARG A 36 5.16 -0.45 12.40
CA ARG A 36 4.07 -1.02 13.21
C ARG A 36 2.97 -1.61 12.33
N VAL A 37 2.59 -0.90 11.28
CA VAL A 37 1.54 -1.36 10.36
C VAL A 37 1.99 -2.61 9.61
N MET A 38 3.25 -2.67 9.19
CA MET A 38 3.79 -3.87 8.56
C MET A 38 3.68 -5.09 9.48
N ALA A 39 4.06 -4.95 10.75
CA ALA A 39 3.93 -6.03 11.73
C ALA A 39 2.48 -6.48 11.87
N PHE A 40 1.54 -5.54 11.92
CA PHE A 40 0.12 -5.82 12.00
C PHE A 40 -0.36 -6.63 10.78
N LEU A 41 0.00 -6.19 9.58
CA LEU A 41 -0.43 -6.86 8.34
C LEU A 41 0.13 -8.27 8.25
N LEU A 42 1.39 -8.48 8.64
CA LEU A 42 1.99 -9.81 8.69
C LEU A 42 1.24 -10.72 9.66
N ARG A 43 0.85 -10.21 10.83
CA ARG A 43 0.08 -10.99 11.82
C ARG A 43 -1.30 -11.39 11.28
N LYS A 44 -1.88 -10.59 10.41
CA LYS A 44 -3.19 -10.88 9.79
C LYS A 44 -3.09 -11.84 8.60
N GLY A 45 -1.88 -12.29 8.26
CA GLY A 45 -1.67 -13.31 7.24
C GLY A 45 -1.38 -12.76 5.84
N TYR A 46 -1.22 -11.45 5.68
CA TYR A 46 -0.79 -10.88 4.41
C TYR A 46 0.69 -11.20 4.15
N ALA A 47 1.03 -11.45 2.89
CA ALA A 47 2.42 -11.44 2.44
C ALA A 47 2.78 -9.98 2.17
N VAL A 48 3.79 -9.45 2.88
CA VAL A 48 4.18 -8.04 2.77
C VAL A 48 5.58 -7.93 2.24
N PHE A 49 5.75 -7.18 1.16
CA PHE A 49 7.02 -6.90 0.49
C PHE A 49 7.41 -5.45 0.75
N PRO A 50 8.37 -5.18 1.64
CA PRO A 50 8.78 -3.80 1.91
C PRO A 50 9.60 -3.23 0.75
N VAL A 51 9.34 -1.97 0.41
CA VAL A 51 10.03 -1.25 -0.67
C VAL A 51 10.63 0.03 -0.12
N ASN A 52 11.95 0.16 -0.22
CA ASN A 52 12.69 1.37 0.14
C ASN A 52 14.07 1.30 -0.53
N PRO A 53 14.38 2.21 -1.47
CA PRO A 53 15.70 2.19 -2.14
C PRO A 53 16.88 2.26 -1.17
N GLY A 54 16.77 3.03 -0.09
CA GLY A 54 17.84 3.20 0.90
C GLY A 54 18.06 2.00 1.81
N GLN A 55 17.15 1.02 1.82
CA GLN A 55 17.21 -0.18 2.66
C GLN A 55 17.26 -1.46 1.83
N ALA A 56 17.42 -1.34 0.51
CA ALA A 56 17.37 -2.49 -0.38
C ALA A 56 18.41 -3.55 0.01
N GLY A 57 18.01 -4.81 -0.01
CA GLY A 57 18.83 -5.95 0.35
C GLY A 57 18.89 -6.26 1.85
N LYS A 58 18.41 -5.35 2.70
CA LYS A 58 18.24 -5.59 4.14
C LYS A 58 16.90 -6.25 4.41
N GLU A 59 16.59 -6.49 5.67
CA GLU A 59 15.32 -7.06 6.10
C GLU A 59 14.59 -6.14 7.07
N ILE A 60 13.26 -6.15 6.98
CA ILE A 60 12.37 -5.52 7.96
C ILE A 60 11.35 -6.60 8.34
N HIS A 61 11.20 -6.88 9.63
CA HIS A 61 10.34 -7.97 10.13
C HIS A 61 10.62 -9.31 9.43
N GLY A 62 11.90 -9.59 9.11
CA GLY A 62 12.29 -10.82 8.42
C GLY A 62 11.98 -10.85 6.93
N GLN A 63 11.46 -9.77 6.35
CA GLN A 63 11.13 -9.69 4.94
C GLN A 63 12.20 -8.88 4.19
N LYS A 64 12.65 -9.40 3.06
CA LYS A 64 13.63 -8.72 2.19
C LYS A 64 13.06 -7.40 1.70
N VAL A 65 13.87 -6.34 1.75
CA VAL A 65 13.52 -5.01 1.23
C VAL A 65 13.96 -4.90 -0.22
N TYR A 66 13.04 -4.46 -1.07
CA TYR A 66 13.29 -4.22 -2.49
C TYR A 66 13.51 -2.73 -2.75
N ALA A 67 14.34 -2.41 -3.74
CA ALA A 67 14.59 -1.02 -4.12
C ALA A 67 13.38 -0.41 -4.82
N ARG A 68 12.70 -1.19 -5.65
CA ARG A 68 11.58 -0.73 -6.49
C ARG A 68 10.48 -1.78 -6.56
N LEU A 69 9.27 -1.33 -6.87
CA LEU A 69 8.14 -2.24 -7.09
C LEU A 69 8.43 -3.28 -8.16
N ALA A 70 9.09 -2.88 -9.26
CA ALA A 70 9.40 -3.78 -10.38
C ALA A 70 10.33 -4.93 -9.99
N ASP A 71 11.07 -4.80 -8.88
CA ASP A 71 12.01 -5.83 -8.42
C ASP A 71 11.32 -6.96 -7.65
N ILE A 72 10.08 -6.78 -7.22
CA ILE A 72 9.34 -7.81 -6.49
C ILE A 72 8.99 -8.95 -7.44
N PRO A 73 9.36 -10.22 -7.11
CA PRO A 73 9.21 -11.34 -8.04
C PRO A 73 7.80 -11.92 -8.13
N GLU A 74 6.85 -11.39 -7.36
CA GLU A 74 5.48 -11.90 -7.32
C GLU A 74 4.50 -10.80 -7.68
N PRO A 75 3.32 -11.16 -8.24
CA PRO A 75 2.24 -10.19 -8.45
C PRO A 75 1.78 -9.61 -7.12
N ILE A 76 1.53 -8.31 -7.11
CA ILE A 76 1.09 -7.57 -5.93
C ILE A 76 -0.39 -7.20 -6.09
N ASP A 77 -1.20 -7.48 -5.09
CA ASP A 77 -2.62 -7.10 -5.07
C ASP A 77 -2.79 -5.64 -4.67
N MET A 78 -2.06 -5.20 -3.64
CA MET A 78 -2.20 -3.85 -3.08
C MET A 78 -0.83 -3.19 -2.92
N VAL A 79 -0.73 -1.92 -3.31
CA VAL A 79 0.39 -1.05 -2.94
C VAL A 79 -0.06 -0.17 -1.78
N ASP A 80 0.58 -0.34 -0.63
CA ASP A 80 0.31 0.44 0.60
C ASP A 80 1.38 1.52 0.76
N VAL A 81 0.96 2.79 0.73
CA VAL A 81 1.86 3.93 0.54
C VAL A 81 2.09 4.67 1.85
N PHE A 82 3.36 4.69 2.29
CA PHE A 82 3.85 5.43 3.45
C PHE A 82 4.81 6.54 3.00
N ARG A 83 4.46 7.26 1.95
CA ARG A 83 5.23 8.39 1.43
C ARG A 83 4.37 9.66 1.50
N ALA A 84 5.03 10.83 1.43
CA ALA A 84 4.31 12.09 1.38
C ALA A 84 3.41 12.16 0.14
N ALA A 85 2.33 12.92 0.23
CA ALA A 85 1.31 13.02 -0.83
C ALA A 85 1.92 13.50 -2.16
N ASP A 86 2.94 14.35 -2.14
CA ASP A 86 3.59 14.87 -3.34
C ASP A 86 4.38 13.80 -4.11
N ALA A 87 4.66 12.66 -3.49
CA ALA A 87 5.28 11.52 -4.18
C ALA A 87 4.26 10.63 -4.92
N LEU A 88 2.97 10.81 -4.67
CA LEU A 88 1.94 9.92 -5.19
C LEU A 88 1.79 9.98 -6.71
N PRO A 89 1.84 11.13 -7.39
CA PRO A 89 1.76 11.15 -8.85
C PRO A 89 2.83 10.29 -9.54
N ALA A 90 4.08 10.44 -9.15
CA ALA A 90 5.19 9.65 -9.73
C ALA A 90 5.04 8.16 -9.39
N LEU A 91 4.57 7.82 -8.19
CA LEU A 91 4.33 6.44 -7.78
C LEU A 91 3.22 5.79 -8.60
N VAL A 92 2.14 6.51 -8.88
CA VAL A 92 1.07 6.00 -9.75
C VAL A 92 1.61 5.72 -11.16
N ASP A 93 2.45 6.60 -11.71
CA ASP A 93 3.08 6.35 -13.00
C ASP A 93 3.96 5.10 -12.97
N GLU A 94 4.73 4.89 -11.90
CA GLU A 94 5.54 3.69 -11.71
C GLU A 94 4.67 2.43 -11.65
N ILE A 95 3.56 2.48 -10.91
CA ILE A 95 2.62 1.37 -10.79
C ILE A 95 2.01 1.03 -12.16
N LEU A 96 1.60 2.03 -12.91
CA LEU A 96 0.99 1.82 -14.23
C LEU A 96 1.98 1.26 -15.26
N ALA A 97 3.27 1.43 -15.04
CA ALA A 97 4.33 0.88 -15.90
C ALA A 97 4.69 -0.58 -15.57
N LEU A 98 4.17 -1.15 -14.49
CA LEU A 98 4.42 -2.55 -14.13
C LEU A 98 3.79 -3.50 -15.15
N LYS A 99 4.44 -4.65 -15.38
CA LYS A 99 3.90 -5.69 -16.28
C LYS A 99 2.56 -6.22 -15.79
N VAL A 100 2.45 -6.44 -14.49
CA VAL A 100 1.20 -6.84 -13.83
C VAL A 100 0.84 -5.74 -12.84
N ARG A 101 -0.28 -5.08 -13.09
CA ARG A 101 -0.72 -3.99 -12.22
C ARG A 101 -1.39 -4.53 -10.98
N PRO A 102 -1.20 -3.89 -9.82
CA PRO A 102 -1.96 -4.22 -8.62
C PRO A 102 -3.44 -3.88 -8.82
N LYS A 103 -4.28 -4.51 -8.03
CA LYS A 103 -5.73 -4.22 -8.02
C LYS A 103 -6.07 -2.98 -7.21
N PHE A 104 -5.24 -2.68 -6.20
CA PHE A 104 -5.53 -1.65 -5.21
C PHE A 104 -4.32 -0.79 -4.92
N ILE A 105 -4.59 0.50 -4.65
CA ILE A 105 -3.65 1.42 -4.02
C ILE A 105 -4.28 1.89 -2.72
N TRP A 106 -3.52 1.79 -1.63
CA TRP A 106 -3.94 2.25 -0.31
C TRP A 106 -2.92 3.26 0.18
N THR A 107 -3.37 4.44 0.62
CA THR A 107 -2.45 5.42 1.19
C THR A 107 -2.74 5.66 2.66
N GLN A 108 -1.66 5.84 3.42
CA GLN A 108 -1.70 6.04 4.87
C GLN A 108 -2.36 7.36 5.24
N LEU A 109 -2.69 7.54 6.53
CA LEU A 109 -3.26 8.77 7.06
C LEU A 109 -2.47 10.00 6.58
N ALA A 110 -3.19 11.06 6.21
CA ALA A 110 -2.66 12.32 5.70
C ALA A 110 -2.01 12.24 4.30
N VAL A 111 -2.05 11.09 3.64
CA VAL A 111 -1.55 10.95 2.26
C VAL A 111 -2.74 10.94 1.32
N ARG A 112 -2.92 12.04 0.58
CA ARG A 112 -4.05 12.17 -0.35
C ARG A 112 -3.66 13.02 -1.55
N ASP A 113 -4.01 12.54 -2.74
CA ASP A 113 -3.91 13.26 -4.00
C ASP A 113 -5.02 12.75 -4.93
N ASP A 114 -6.06 13.54 -5.10
CA ASP A 114 -7.26 13.13 -5.84
C ASP A 114 -6.98 12.97 -7.33
N GLN A 115 -6.07 13.77 -7.90
CA GLN A 115 -5.71 13.64 -9.32
C GLN A 115 -4.94 12.36 -9.59
N ALA A 116 -3.99 12.02 -8.71
CA ALA A 116 -3.25 10.76 -8.82
C ALA A 116 -4.19 9.56 -8.67
N ALA A 117 -5.13 9.62 -7.73
CA ALA A 117 -6.14 8.59 -7.54
C ALA A 117 -7.01 8.43 -8.79
N ALA A 118 -7.47 9.53 -9.37
CA ALA A 118 -8.28 9.49 -10.58
C ALA A 118 -7.55 8.81 -11.74
N LYS A 119 -6.25 9.09 -11.91
CA LYS A 119 -5.44 8.45 -12.94
C LYS A 119 -5.35 6.93 -12.73
N ALA A 120 -5.16 6.50 -11.50
CA ALA A 120 -5.14 5.07 -11.17
C ALA A 120 -6.50 4.43 -11.44
N GLU A 121 -7.59 5.08 -11.04
CA GLU A 121 -8.96 4.58 -11.22
C GLU A 121 -9.35 4.47 -12.69
N GLU A 122 -8.93 5.42 -13.52
CA GLU A 122 -9.12 5.37 -14.98
C GLU A 122 -8.45 4.15 -15.61
N ASN A 123 -7.45 3.60 -14.95
CA ASN A 123 -6.69 2.43 -15.39
C ASN A 123 -7.11 1.15 -14.64
N GLY A 124 -8.27 1.15 -14.01
CA GLY A 124 -8.87 -0.04 -13.40
C GLY A 124 -8.37 -0.38 -12.00
N ILE A 125 -7.68 0.53 -11.34
CA ILE A 125 -7.18 0.33 -9.97
C ILE A 125 -8.13 1.02 -8.99
N GLN A 126 -8.58 0.29 -7.96
CA GLN A 126 -9.37 0.89 -6.87
C GLN A 126 -8.45 1.53 -5.84
N VAL A 127 -8.84 2.68 -5.32
CA VAL A 127 -7.99 3.50 -4.44
C VAL A 127 -8.68 3.80 -3.13
N VAL A 128 -7.97 3.63 -2.02
CA VAL A 128 -8.35 4.12 -0.68
C VAL A 128 -7.22 5.03 -0.19
N MET A 129 -7.55 6.24 0.20
CA MET A 129 -6.56 7.22 0.66
C MET A 129 -6.89 7.72 2.07
N ASP A 130 -5.83 8.17 2.78
CA ASP A 130 -5.97 8.78 4.10
C ASP A 130 -6.63 7.85 5.10
N ARG A 131 -6.21 6.57 5.09
CA ARG A 131 -6.72 5.54 6.00
C ARG A 131 -5.56 4.68 6.50
N CYS A 132 -5.71 4.12 7.69
CA CYS A 132 -4.74 3.17 8.24
C CYS A 132 -5.31 1.76 8.23
N PRO A 133 -4.65 0.78 7.58
CA PRO A 133 -5.15 -0.59 7.56
C PRO A 133 -5.26 -1.20 8.96
N ALA A 134 -4.38 -0.82 9.89
CA ALA A 134 -4.42 -1.30 11.26
C ALA A 134 -5.62 -0.77 12.05
N ILE A 135 -6.24 0.32 11.57
CA ILE A 135 -7.50 0.85 12.13
C ILE A 135 -8.70 0.23 11.43
N GLU A 136 -8.68 0.19 10.08
CA GLU A 136 -9.83 -0.25 9.29
C GLU A 136 -10.05 -1.77 9.37
N TYR A 137 -8.99 -2.57 9.43
CA TYR A 137 -9.11 -4.04 9.46
C TYR A 137 -9.90 -4.53 10.69
N PRO A 138 -9.55 -4.13 11.94
CA PRO A 138 -10.33 -4.56 13.10
C PRO A 138 -11.78 -4.07 13.07
N ARG A 139 -12.00 -2.89 12.52
CA ARG A 139 -13.33 -2.29 12.43
C ARG A 139 -14.24 -3.02 11.45
N LEU A 140 -13.69 -3.48 10.32
CA LEU A 140 -14.48 -3.98 9.17
C LEU A 140 -14.34 -5.48 8.93
N VAL A 141 -13.20 -6.07 9.26
CA VAL A 141 -12.92 -7.47 8.97
C VAL A 141 -12.90 -8.31 10.24
N GLY A 142 -12.52 -7.70 11.35
CA GLY A 142 -12.43 -8.40 12.63
C GLY A 142 -11.05 -8.95 12.83
#